data_dce4350e662c05f514f9d228879001ee
#
_entry.id   dce4350e662c05f514f9d228879001ee
#
_cell.length_a   1.000
_cell.length_b   1.000
_cell.length_c   1.000
_cell.angle_alpha   90.00
_cell.angle_beta   90.00
_cell.angle_gamma   90.00
#
_symmetry.space_group_name_H-M   'P 1'
#
loop_
_entity.id
_entity.type
_entity.pdbx_description
1 polymer ?
#
loop_
_entity_poly.entity_id
_entity_poly.type
_entity_poly.pdbx_seq_one_letter_code
_entity_poly.pdbx_strand_id
1 'polypeptide(L)'
;MNEAVERHDLKILGTSSSVGGVFKDVKVTGECTFGGDVDCHKLAQTGEVAIKGNLRAQDIKITGECEVKGRVDAASLRGQGELTAGGGLRIEDIKLTGGIIVTGDCEAEQVQLTGILEVSGLLNAEKLDLTLFGPCRADTVGGGRISIKRSRSGALLRPGKKLSFTARLIEGDQIELQHTQAQTVRGGSIVIGPGCEIETVEYREVLEVHKSSIVRNTVKM
;
A
#
# COMPACT_ATOMS: atom_id res chain seq x y z
N MET A 1 29.23 26.30 -3.31
CA MET A 1 28.07 26.89 -4.04
C MET A 1 27.28 25.71 -4.60
N ASN A 2 26.11 25.43 -4.04
CA ASN A 2 25.20 24.44 -4.66
C ASN A 2 24.57 25.13 -5.88
N GLU A 3 25.00 24.74 -7.07
CA GLU A 3 24.22 25.07 -8.26
C GLU A 3 22.84 24.44 -8.10
N ALA A 4 21.80 25.26 -8.03
CA ALA A 4 20.43 24.79 -8.03
C ALA A 4 20.20 24.10 -9.38
N VAL A 5 20.01 22.79 -9.36
CA VAL A 5 19.68 22.03 -10.59
C VAL A 5 18.39 22.59 -11.15
N GLU A 6 18.46 23.19 -12.33
CA GLU A 6 17.30 23.74 -13.00
C GLU A 6 16.37 22.60 -13.41
N ARG A 7 15.15 22.57 -12.85
CA ARG A 7 14.16 21.53 -13.09
C ARG A 7 13.26 21.92 -14.26
N HIS A 8 13.16 21.05 -15.25
CA HIS A 8 12.31 21.24 -16.42
C HIS A 8 11.10 20.31 -16.40
N ASP A 9 10.04 20.74 -17.08
CA ASP A 9 8.86 19.88 -17.28
C ASP A 9 9.17 18.83 -18.37
N LEU A 10 8.70 17.60 -18.12
CA LEU A 10 8.76 16.51 -19.10
C LEU A 10 7.34 16.05 -19.45
N LYS A 11 7.00 16.15 -20.73
CA LYS A 11 5.71 15.67 -21.24
C LYS A 11 5.92 14.61 -22.31
N ILE A 12 5.34 13.43 -22.09
CA ILE A 12 5.42 12.28 -22.99
C ILE A 12 4.00 11.93 -23.46
N LEU A 13 3.85 11.75 -24.77
CA LEU A 13 2.63 11.30 -25.43
C LEU A 13 2.98 10.11 -26.33
N GLY A 14 2.28 8.99 -26.20
CA GLY A 14 2.58 7.72 -26.90
C GLY A 14 3.66 6.91 -26.19
N THR A 15 4.45 6.15 -26.93
CA THR A 15 5.50 5.28 -26.41
C THR A 15 6.87 5.96 -26.52
N SER A 16 7.61 6.02 -25.42
CA SER A 16 8.92 6.68 -25.35
C SER A 16 9.84 6.08 -24.29
N SER A 17 11.10 6.52 -24.30
CA SER A 17 12.06 6.21 -23.25
C SER A 17 12.85 7.45 -22.85
N SER A 18 13.32 7.49 -21.60
CA SER A 18 14.17 8.54 -21.03
C SER A 18 15.25 7.88 -20.17
N VAL A 19 16.40 8.51 -20.08
CA VAL A 19 17.47 8.04 -19.18
C VAL A 19 17.15 8.21 -17.69
N GLY A 20 16.12 9.00 -17.37
CA GLY A 20 15.83 9.46 -16.00
C GLY A 20 16.39 10.86 -15.77
N GLY A 21 16.37 11.31 -14.52
CA GLY A 21 16.91 12.63 -14.16
C GLY A 21 16.04 13.42 -13.19
N VAL A 22 16.29 14.73 -13.14
CA VAL A 22 15.64 15.67 -12.23
C VAL A 22 14.69 16.55 -13.02
N PHE A 23 13.41 16.51 -12.67
CA PHE A 23 12.35 17.21 -13.38
C PHE A 23 11.53 18.09 -12.42
N LYS A 24 10.83 19.06 -12.94
CA LYS A 24 9.78 19.76 -12.21
C LYS A 24 8.51 18.92 -12.21
N ASP A 25 7.83 18.83 -13.33
CA ASP A 25 6.66 18.01 -13.52
C ASP A 25 6.89 16.99 -14.64
N VAL A 26 6.55 15.73 -14.37
CA VAL A 26 6.55 14.65 -15.34
C VAL A 26 5.11 14.27 -15.65
N LYS A 27 4.72 14.39 -16.93
CA LYS A 27 3.41 13.94 -17.39
C LYS A 27 3.56 12.92 -18.51
N VAL A 28 3.05 11.71 -18.26
CA VAL A 28 3.06 10.61 -19.23
C VAL A 28 1.62 10.26 -19.62
N THR A 29 1.38 10.18 -20.94
CA THR A 29 0.14 9.62 -21.49
C THR A 29 0.53 8.59 -22.55
N GLY A 30 0.37 7.32 -22.24
CA GLY A 30 0.87 6.19 -23.04
C GLY A 30 1.88 5.37 -22.24
N GLU A 31 3.01 5.02 -22.82
CA GLU A 31 4.03 4.15 -22.22
C GLU A 31 5.37 4.89 -22.12
N CYS A 32 6.04 4.77 -20.97
CA CYS A 32 7.37 5.33 -20.80
C CYS A 32 8.27 4.44 -19.95
N THR A 33 9.49 4.23 -20.44
CA THR A 33 10.56 3.60 -19.64
C THR A 33 11.63 4.61 -19.30
N PHE A 34 11.86 4.84 -18.00
CA PHE A 34 13.01 5.59 -17.49
C PHE A 34 14.15 4.63 -17.17
N GLY A 35 15.32 4.86 -17.77
CA GLY A 35 16.49 4.00 -17.63
C GLY A 35 17.25 4.14 -16.31
N GLY A 36 16.94 5.15 -15.50
CA GLY A 36 17.57 5.44 -14.21
C GLY A 36 16.59 6.06 -13.22
N ASP A 37 17.11 6.77 -12.23
CA ASP A 37 16.34 7.44 -11.20
C ASP A 37 15.50 8.59 -11.74
N VAL A 38 14.35 8.81 -11.14
CA VAL A 38 13.46 9.94 -11.43
C VAL A 38 13.24 10.73 -10.14
N ASP A 39 13.61 12.01 -10.16
CA ASP A 39 13.34 12.96 -9.08
C ASP A 39 12.48 14.10 -9.65
N CYS A 40 11.27 14.30 -9.12
CA CYS A 40 10.37 15.33 -9.61
C CYS A 40 9.47 15.89 -8.50
N HIS A 41 8.85 17.05 -8.74
CA HIS A 41 7.80 17.52 -7.86
C HIS A 41 6.54 16.70 -8.08
N LYS A 42 6.17 16.46 -9.34
CA LYS A 42 4.94 15.74 -9.67
C LYS A 42 5.17 14.72 -10.77
N LEU A 43 4.72 13.49 -10.52
CA LEU A 43 4.55 12.47 -11.55
C LEU A 43 3.05 12.27 -11.80
N ALA A 44 2.58 12.57 -12.99
CA ALA A 44 1.20 12.29 -13.41
C ALA A 44 1.21 11.40 -14.64
N GLN A 45 0.66 10.18 -14.48
CA GLN A 45 0.63 9.21 -15.57
C GLN A 45 -0.77 8.70 -15.89
N THR A 46 -0.95 8.40 -17.18
CA THR A 46 -2.09 7.63 -17.70
C THR A 46 -1.53 6.62 -18.69
N GLY A 47 -1.58 5.35 -18.36
CA GLY A 47 -0.97 4.23 -19.10
C GLY A 47 0.10 3.53 -18.26
N GLU A 48 1.25 3.19 -18.86
CA GLU A 48 2.29 2.37 -18.24
C GLU A 48 3.59 3.17 -18.08
N VAL A 49 4.14 3.16 -16.87
CA VAL A 49 5.45 3.77 -16.58
C VAL A 49 6.34 2.76 -15.90
N ALA A 50 7.52 2.54 -16.45
CA ALA A 50 8.57 1.72 -15.84
C ALA A 50 9.79 2.58 -15.50
N ILE A 51 10.23 2.54 -14.24
CA ILE A 51 11.41 3.25 -13.75
C ILE A 51 12.44 2.20 -13.29
N LYS A 52 13.60 2.16 -13.95
CA LYS A 52 14.64 1.16 -13.64
C LYS A 52 15.43 1.50 -12.37
N GLY A 53 15.40 2.74 -11.93
CA GLY A 53 16.00 3.23 -10.71
C GLY A 53 14.97 3.48 -9.62
N ASN A 54 15.24 4.50 -8.80
CA ASN A 54 14.37 4.98 -7.72
C ASN A 54 13.43 6.08 -8.23
N LEU A 55 12.31 6.24 -7.55
CA LEU A 55 11.39 7.36 -7.76
C LEU A 55 11.33 8.21 -6.50
N ARG A 56 11.66 9.51 -6.64
CA ARG A 56 11.38 10.52 -5.62
C ARG A 56 10.43 11.56 -6.19
N ALA A 57 9.33 11.80 -5.51
CA ALA A 57 8.35 12.81 -5.92
C ALA A 57 7.70 13.50 -4.72
N GLN A 58 7.11 14.67 -4.90
CA GLN A 58 6.16 15.21 -3.91
C GLN A 58 4.80 14.56 -4.13
N ASP A 59 4.30 14.62 -5.36
CA ASP A 59 2.98 14.08 -5.72
C ASP A 59 3.08 13.03 -6.82
N ILE A 60 2.48 11.87 -6.58
CA ILE A 60 2.31 10.82 -7.58
C ILE A 60 0.83 10.64 -7.88
N LYS A 61 0.45 10.81 -9.15
CA LYS A 61 -0.88 10.51 -9.65
C LYS A 61 -0.82 9.41 -10.70
N ILE A 62 -1.47 8.28 -10.41
CA ILE A 62 -1.46 7.09 -11.27
C ILE A 62 -2.85 6.87 -11.86
N THR A 63 -2.88 6.59 -13.18
CA THR A 63 -4.01 5.95 -13.85
C THR A 63 -3.43 4.88 -14.78
N GLY A 64 -3.41 3.63 -14.35
CA GLY A 64 -2.75 2.51 -15.03
C GLY A 64 -1.65 1.87 -14.18
N GLU A 65 -0.52 1.49 -14.78
CA GLU A 65 0.53 0.72 -14.10
C GLU A 65 1.81 1.54 -13.94
N CYS A 66 2.38 1.52 -12.75
CA CYS A 66 3.66 2.14 -12.42
C CYS A 66 4.60 1.10 -11.80
N GLU A 67 5.64 0.73 -12.51
CA GLU A 67 6.66 -0.19 -12.00
C GLU A 67 7.94 0.59 -11.68
N VAL A 68 8.41 0.52 -10.44
CA VAL A 68 9.68 1.09 -9.98
C VAL A 68 10.55 -0.03 -9.47
N LYS A 69 11.70 -0.26 -10.09
CA LYS A 69 12.62 -1.34 -9.67
C LYS A 69 13.30 -1.04 -8.34
N GLY A 70 13.52 0.21 -8.04
CA GLY A 70 14.12 0.68 -6.79
C GLY A 70 13.09 1.04 -5.73
N ARG A 71 13.45 2.02 -4.90
CA ARG A 71 12.63 2.60 -3.83
C ARG A 71 11.71 3.70 -4.38
N VAL A 72 10.59 3.87 -3.73
CA VAL A 72 9.68 4.99 -3.96
C VAL A 72 9.59 5.84 -2.71
N ASP A 73 9.89 7.13 -2.83
CA ASP A 73 9.76 8.13 -1.77
C ASP A 73 8.86 9.26 -2.27
N ALA A 74 7.73 9.55 -1.59
CA ALA A 74 6.84 10.64 -1.96
C ALA A 74 6.06 11.21 -0.76
N ALA A 75 5.51 12.41 -0.90
CA ALA A 75 4.54 12.93 0.07
C ALA A 75 3.14 12.37 -0.21
N SER A 76 2.72 12.26 -1.47
CA SER A 76 1.39 11.73 -1.78
C SER A 76 1.37 10.76 -2.97
N LEU A 77 0.50 9.73 -2.87
CA LEU A 77 0.14 8.83 -3.96
C LEU A 77 -1.38 8.77 -4.09
N ARG A 78 -1.89 9.10 -5.28
CA ARG A 78 -3.34 9.09 -5.54
C ARG A 78 -3.66 8.54 -6.92
N GLY A 79 -4.85 7.94 -7.05
CA GLY A 79 -5.38 7.55 -8.36
C GLY A 79 -6.03 6.17 -8.41
N GLN A 80 -5.96 5.59 -9.63
CA GLN A 80 -6.52 4.27 -9.92
C GLN A 80 -5.50 3.48 -10.74
N GLY A 81 -5.09 2.31 -10.26
CA GLY A 81 -4.12 1.48 -10.95
C GLY A 81 -3.23 0.71 -10.00
N GLU A 82 -2.07 0.30 -10.47
CA GLU A 82 -1.11 -0.50 -9.71
C GLU A 82 0.23 0.20 -9.59
N LEU A 83 0.77 0.21 -8.37
CA LEU A 83 2.14 0.60 -8.09
C LEU A 83 2.92 -0.62 -7.62
N THR A 84 3.97 -0.97 -8.34
CA THR A 84 4.94 -1.98 -7.94
C THR A 84 6.26 -1.32 -7.58
N ALA A 85 6.77 -1.56 -6.37
CA ALA A 85 8.08 -1.11 -5.90
C ALA A 85 8.97 -2.32 -5.59
N GLY A 86 10.08 -2.46 -6.31
CA GLY A 86 11.06 -3.54 -6.10
C GLY A 86 11.92 -3.36 -4.85
N GLY A 87 12.01 -2.14 -4.32
CA GLY A 87 12.58 -1.78 -3.04
C GLY A 87 11.53 -1.43 -1.98
N GLY A 88 11.87 -0.55 -1.05
CA GLY A 88 10.92 -0.04 -0.05
C GLY A 88 10.01 1.05 -0.62
N LEU A 89 8.90 1.28 0.05
CA LEU A 89 7.94 2.34 -0.22
C LEU A 89 7.84 3.25 1.00
N ARG A 90 8.07 4.55 0.83
CA ARG A 90 7.83 5.56 1.87
C ARG A 90 6.97 6.67 1.29
N ILE A 91 5.73 6.76 1.73
CA ILE A 91 4.77 7.77 1.25
C ILE A 91 3.91 8.23 2.42
N GLU A 92 3.83 9.54 2.67
CA GLU A 92 3.05 10.07 3.78
C GLU A 92 1.55 9.78 3.63
N ASP A 93 0.95 10.12 2.48
CA ASP A 93 -0.50 9.94 2.22
C ASP A 93 -0.76 9.10 0.97
N ILE A 94 -1.34 7.93 1.16
CA ILE A 94 -1.73 7.00 0.09
C ILE A 94 -3.24 6.93 -0.02
N LYS A 95 -3.78 7.28 -1.20
CA LYS A 95 -5.18 7.10 -1.55
C LYS A 95 -5.33 6.48 -2.93
N LEU A 96 -5.47 5.16 -2.98
CA LEU A 96 -5.44 4.40 -4.22
C LEU A 96 -6.62 3.42 -4.32
N THR A 97 -7.12 3.28 -5.55
CA THR A 97 -8.00 2.16 -5.92
C THR A 97 -7.24 1.28 -6.91
N GLY A 98 -6.91 0.04 -6.53
CA GLY A 98 -6.13 -0.88 -7.37
C GLY A 98 -5.15 -1.72 -6.59
N GLY A 99 -3.85 -1.66 -6.91
CA GLY A 99 -2.83 -2.51 -6.30
C GLY A 99 -1.62 -1.74 -5.77
N ILE A 100 -1.07 -2.21 -4.67
CA ILE A 100 0.25 -1.83 -4.18
C ILE A 100 1.03 -3.11 -3.90
N ILE A 101 2.16 -3.28 -4.59
CA ILE A 101 3.05 -4.43 -4.44
C ILE A 101 4.45 -3.92 -4.08
N VAL A 102 4.95 -4.30 -2.91
CA VAL A 102 6.24 -3.85 -2.37
C VAL A 102 7.08 -5.04 -1.96
N THR A 103 8.27 -5.17 -2.52
CA THR A 103 9.18 -6.26 -2.15
C THR A 103 9.88 -6.01 -0.81
N GLY A 104 10.06 -4.76 -0.40
CA GLY A 104 10.62 -4.36 0.89
C GLY A 104 9.56 -3.96 1.91
N ASP A 105 9.92 -2.99 2.75
CA ASP A 105 9.04 -2.38 3.75
C ASP A 105 8.20 -1.26 3.14
N CYS A 106 7.02 -1.04 3.71
CA CYS A 106 6.11 0.04 3.36
C CYS A 106 5.88 0.91 4.61
N GLU A 107 6.26 2.18 4.54
CA GLU A 107 6.08 3.17 5.59
C GLU A 107 5.15 4.29 5.11
N ALA A 108 4.13 4.61 5.90
CA ALA A 108 3.19 5.70 5.59
C ALA A 108 2.65 6.36 6.86
N GLU A 109 2.11 7.57 6.76
CA GLU A 109 1.27 8.14 7.81
C GLU A 109 -0.16 7.66 7.64
N GLN A 110 -0.71 7.77 6.43
CA GLN A 110 -2.07 7.35 6.13
C GLN A 110 -2.14 6.50 4.86
N VAL A 111 -2.83 5.37 4.96
CA VAL A 111 -3.11 4.48 3.83
C VAL A 111 -4.61 4.28 3.70
N GLN A 112 -5.19 4.73 2.59
CA GLN A 112 -6.54 4.42 2.15
C GLN A 112 -6.46 3.62 0.84
N LEU A 113 -6.57 2.31 0.91
CA LEU A 113 -6.48 1.44 -0.25
C LEU A 113 -7.76 0.61 -0.42
N THR A 114 -8.33 0.68 -1.61
CA THR A 114 -9.37 -0.27 -2.04
C THR A 114 -8.78 -1.15 -3.13
N GLY A 115 -8.42 -2.40 -2.79
CA GLY A 115 -7.77 -3.24 -3.79
C GLY A 115 -6.94 -4.38 -3.23
N ILE A 116 -5.75 -4.53 -3.80
CA ILE A 116 -4.77 -5.56 -3.45
C ILE A 116 -3.56 -4.90 -2.79
N LEU A 117 -3.10 -5.47 -1.69
CA LEU A 117 -1.90 -5.04 -0.99
C LEU A 117 -0.98 -6.24 -0.76
N GLU A 118 0.22 -6.17 -1.30
CA GLU A 118 1.26 -7.16 -1.05
C GLU A 118 2.53 -6.45 -0.57
N VAL A 119 2.93 -6.70 0.67
CA VAL A 119 4.17 -6.18 1.25
C VAL A 119 4.97 -7.37 1.78
N SER A 120 6.19 -7.56 1.27
CA SER A 120 7.00 -8.70 1.70
C SER A 120 7.62 -8.51 3.08
N GLY A 121 7.78 -7.28 3.52
CA GLY A 121 8.33 -6.90 4.82
C GLY A 121 7.30 -6.30 5.78
N LEU A 122 7.72 -5.26 6.49
CA LEU A 122 6.90 -4.49 7.42
C LEU A 122 6.01 -3.50 6.65
N LEU A 123 4.73 -3.54 6.93
CA LEU A 123 3.78 -2.46 6.63
C LEU A 123 3.57 -1.64 7.89
N ASN A 124 4.09 -0.42 7.93
CA ASN A 124 3.93 0.48 9.06
C ASN A 124 3.16 1.73 8.63
N ALA A 125 2.01 1.98 9.26
CA ALA A 125 1.19 3.16 8.97
C ALA A 125 0.47 3.63 10.22
N GLU A 126 0.56 4.93 10.53
CA GLU A 126 -0.20 5.49 11.66
C GLU A 126 -1.70 5.21 11.49
N LYS A 127 -2.20 5.30 10.25
CA LYS A 127 -3.57 4.95 9.92
C LYS A 127 -3.64 4.09 8.67
N LEU A 128 -4.12 2.86 8.80
CA LEU A 128 -4.37 1.92 7.71
C LEU A 128 -5.87 1.65 7.54
N ASP A 129 -6.45 2.08 6.45
CA ASP A 129 -7.81 1.75 6.00
C ASP A 129 -7.73 0.92 4.70
N LEU A 130 -7.80 -0.41 4.82
CA LEU A 130 -7.74 -1.34 3.69
C LEU A 130 -9.11 -1.97 3.41
N THR A 131 -9.62 -1.74 2.21
CA THR A 131 -10.80 -2.45 1.69
C THR A 131 -10.35 -3.53 0.72
N LEU A 132 -10.49 -4.79 1.13
CA LEU A 132 -10.06 -5.97 0.39
C LEU A 132 -10.86 -6.16 -0.90
N PHE A 133 -10.19 -6.25 -2.03
CA PHE A 133 -10.78 -6.58 -3.33
C PHE A 133 -10.13 -7.83 -3.97
N GLY A 134 -9.18 -8.43 -3.31
CA GLY A 134 -8.45 -9.64 -3.65
C GLY A 134 -7.70 -10.19 -2.44
N PRO A 135 -6.86 -11.21 -2.62
CA PRO A 135 -5.93 -11.66 -1.59
C PRO A 135 -4.89 -10.55 -1.32
N CYS A 136 -4.70 -10.25 -0.06
CA CYS A 136 -3.73 -9.27 0.42
C CYS A 136 -2.81 -9.92 1.45
N ARG A 137 -1.57 -9.43 1.56
CA ARG A 137 -0.62 -9.94 2.54
C ARG A 137 0.40 -8.90 2.97
N ALA A 138 0.84 -9.02 4.22
CA ALA A 138 2.08 -8.42 4.72
C ALA A 138 2.71 -9.40 5.72
N ASP A 139 4.03 -9.38 5.91
CA ASP A 139 4.62 -10.20 6.97
C ASP A 139 4.22 -9.65 8.34
N THR A 140 4.49 -8.39 8.55
CA THR A 140 4.15 -7.67 9.80
C THR A 140 3.41 -6.39 9.48
N VAL A 141 2.39 -6.07 10.26
CA VAL A 141 1.65 -4.81 10.18
C VAL A 141 1.76 -4.08 11.51
N GLY A 142 2.21 -2.83 11.49
CA GLY A 142 2.28 -1.94 12.63
C GLY A 142 1.54 -0.64 12.41
N GLY A 143 0.97 -0.05 13.46
CA GLY A 143 0.36 1.27 13.37
C GLY A 143 -0.52 1.67 14.53
N GLY A 144 -0.98 2.91 14.55
CA GLY A 144 -1.91 3.42 15.55
C GLY A 144 -3.32 2.87 15.35
N ARG A 145 -3.89 3.08 14.15
CA ARG A 145 -5.22 2.57 13.79
C ARG A 145 -5.17 1.69 12.56
N ILE A 146 -5.60 0.46 12.69
CA ILE A 146 -5.63 -0.54 11.62
C ILE A 146 -7.07 -0.99 11.38
N SER A 147 -7.59 -0.77 10.18
CA SER A 147 -8.92 -1.19 9.75
C SER A 147 -8.81 -1.98 8.44
N ILE A 148 -9.14 -3.27 8.48
CA ILE A 148 -9.14 -4.16 7.32
C ILE A 148 -10.56 -4.69 7.14
N LYS A 149 -11.19 -4.31 6.02
CA LYS A 149 -12.58 -4.63 5.72
C LYS A 149 -12.73 -5.31 4.37
N ARG A 150 -13.75 -6.13 4.24
CA ARG A 150 -14.10 -6.75 2.96
C ARG A 150 -14.92 -5.80 2.10
N SER A 151 -14.59 -5.67 0.82
CA SER A 151 -15.45 -5.00 -0.15
C SER A 151 -16.75 -5.77 -0.37
N ARG A 152 -17.89 -5.11 -0.22
CA ARG A 152 -19.21 -5.70 -0.53
C ARG A 152 -19.38 -5.96 -2.02
N SER A 153 -18.90 -5.05 -2.88
CA SER A 153 -18.96 -5.20 -4.34
C SER A 153 -17.97 -6.23 -4.87
N GLY A 154 -16.78 -6.34 -4.28
CA GLY A 154 -15.79 -7.33 -4.68
C GLY A 154 -16.25 -8.77 -4.53
N ALA A 155 -17.09 -9.04 -3.53
CA ALA A 155 -17.67 -10.35 -3.32
C ALA A 155 -18.66 -10.78 -4.43
N LEU A 156 -19.36 -9.82 -5.04
CA LEU A 156 -20.32 -10.05 -6.13
C LEU A 156 -19.62 -10.16 -7.51
N LEU A 157 -18.58 -9.36 -7.73
CA LEU A 157 -17.90 -9.26 -9.02
C LEU A 157 -16.88 -10.36 -9.29
N ARG A 158 -16.39 -11.04 -8.25
CA ARG A 158 -15.38 -12.11 -8.33
C ARG A 158 -15.78 -13.32 -7.48
N PRO A 159 -16.84 -14.04 -7.85
CA PRO A 159 -17.23 -15.25 -7.13
C PRO A 159 -16.09 -16.28 -7.17
N GLY A 160 -15.75 -16.85 -6.01
CA GLY A 160 -14.71 -17.87 -5.90
C GLY A 160 -13.28 -17.36 -5.59
N LYS A 161 -12.97 -16.06 -5.68
CA LYS A 161 -11.70 -15.53 -5.17
C LYS A 161 -11.80 -15.25 -3.67
N LYS A 162 -10.84 -15.78 -2.91
CA LYS A 162 -10.75 -15.55 -1.47
C LYS A 162 -10.32 -14.09 -1.21
N LEU A 163 -11.27 -13.26 -0.74
CA LEU A 163 -10.97 -11.91 -0.27
C LEU A 163 -10.48 -12.03 1.17
N SER A 164 -9.19 -12.08 1.36
CA SER A 164 -8.57 -12.25 2.69
C SER A 164 -7.29 -11.46 2.81
N PHE A 165 -6.99 -11.06 4.03
CA PHE A 165 -5.70 -10.54 4.42
C PHE A 165 -4.93 -11.60 5.19
N THR A 166 -3.63 -11.73 4.99
CA THR A 166 -2.77 -12.67 5.71
C THR A 166 -1.57 -11.92 6.27
N ALA A 167 -1.29 -12.14 7.57
CA ALA A 167 -0.11 -11.60 8.22
C ALA A 167 0.43 -12.58 9.28
N ARG A 168 1.70 -12.46 9.62
CA ARG A 168 2.27 -13.14 10.77
C ARG A 168 1.93 -12.38 12.06
N LEU A 169 2.14 -11.07 12.07
CA LEU A 169 1.88 -10.19 13.22
C LEU A 169 1.12 -8.95 12.79
N ILE A 170 0.10 -8.58 13.55
CA ILE A 170 -0.61 -7.28 13.43
C ILE A 170 -0.54 -6.62 14.81
N GLU A 171 0.06 -5.44 14.90
CA GLU A 171 0.24 -4.70 16.15
C GLU A 171 -0.22 -3.25 16.02
N GLY A 172 -1.06 -2.78 16.95
CA GLY A 172 -1.57 -1.40 16.92
C GLY A 172 -2.41 -1.04 18.12
N ASP A 173 -2.75 0.25 18.28
CA ASP A 173 -3.57 0.68 19.40
C ASP A 173 -5.05 0.34 19.20
N GLN A 174 -5.58 0.60 18.01
CA GLN A 174 -6.95 0.30 17.62
C GLN A 174 -6.98 -0.60 16.39
N ILE A 175 -7.51 -1.80 16.51
CA ILE A 175 -7.48 -2.81 15.45
C ILE A 175 -8.90 -3.30 15.16
N GLU A 176 -9.33 -3.17 13.90
CA GLU A 176 -10.59 -3.74 13.39
C GLU A 176 -10.30 -4.61 12.16
N LEU A 177 -10.55 -5.92 12.26
CA LEU A 177 -10.21 -6.89 11.23
C LEU A 177 -11.43 -7.64 10.72
N GLN A 178 -11.51 -7.83 9.41
CA GLN A 178 -12.47 -8.74 8.76
C GLN A 178 -11.72 -9.61 7.75
N HIS A 179 -12.13 -10.87 7.61
CA HIS A 179 -11.54 -11.82 6.66
C HIS A 179 -10.00 -11.88 6.71
N THR A 180 -9.45 -11.88 7.93
CA THR A 180 -8.02 -11.83 8.19
C THR A 180 -7.55 -13.13 8.82
N GLN A 181 -6.42 -13.65 8.32
CA GLN A 181 -5.68 -14.74 8.92
C GLN A 181 -4.38 -14.21 9.51
N ALA A 182 -4.16 -14.40 10.80
CA ALA A 182 -2.94 -13.96 11.47
C ALA A 182 -2.47 -14.95 12.55
N GLN A 183 -1.15 -15.02 12.77
CA GLN A 183 -0.63 -15.78 13.91
C GLN A 183 -0.87 -14.99 15.19
N THR A 184 -0.49 -13.72 15.22
CA THR A 184 -0.65 -12.87 16.40
C THR A 184 -1.28 -11.54 16.04
N VAL A 185 -2.27 -11.12 16.82
CA VAL A 185 -2.83 -9.76 16.81
C VAL A 185 -2.66 -9.18 18.20
N ARG A 186 -1.94 -8.06 18.31
CA ARG A 186 -1.62 -7.41 19.58
C ARG A 186 -2.07 -5.96 19.59
N GLY A 187 -2.77 -5.52 20.63
CA GLY A 187 -3.21 -4.13 20.66
C GLY A 187 -3.88 -3.66 21.94
N GLY A 188 -4.29 -2.39 21.93
CA GLY A 188 -5.11 -1.80 22.97
C GLY A 188 -6.55 -2.29 22.88
N SER A 189 -7.27 -1.82 21.88
CA SER A 189 -8.66 -2.19 21.61
C SER A 189 -8.75 -2.94 20.28
N ILE A 190 -9.26 -4.17 20.32
CA ILE A 190 -9.28 -5.09 19.19
C ILE A 190 -10.72 -5.55 18.91
N VAL A 191 -11.16 -5.37 17.67
CA VAL A 191 -12.43 -5.89 17.14
C VAL A 191 -12.14 -6.89 16.03
N ILE A 192 -12.40 -8.17 16.34
CA ILE A 192 -12.29 -9.26 15.37
C ILE A 192 -13.68 -9.45 14.73
N GLY A 193 -13.86 -8.85 13.58
CA GLY A 193 -15.06 -8.94 12.76
C GLY A 193 -15.19 -10.30 12.05
N PRO A 194 -16.14 -10.45 11.11
CA PRO A 194 -16.48 -11.74 10.50
C PRO A 194 -15.34 -12.33 9.66
N GLY A 195 -15.24 -13.66 9.65
CA GLY A 195 -14.37 -14.44 8.77
C GLY A 195 -12.89 -14.37 9.09
N CYS A 196 -12.52 -14.01 10.30
CA CYS A 196 -11.14 -14.03 10.78
C CYS A 196 -10.76 -15.41 11.36
N GLU A 197 -9.47 -15.76 11.19
CA GLU A 197 -8.84 -16.93 11.80
C GLU A 197 -7.50 -16.49 12.40
N ILE A 198 -7.45 -16.41 13.73
CA ILE A 198 -6.31 -15.86 14.47
C ILE A 198 -5.86 -16.85 15.53
N GLU A 199 -4.57 -17.11 15.59
CA GLU A 199 -4.05 -18.06 16.56
C GLU A 199 -3.99 -17.45 17.95
N THR A 200 -3.43 -16.23 18.10
CA THR A 200 -3.32 -15.57 19.41
C THR A 200 -3.72 -14.10 19.32
N VAL A 201 -4.58 -13.66 20.22
CA VAL A 201 -4.93 -12.24 20.41
C VAL A 201 -4.44 -11.79 21.77
N GLU A 202 -3.61 -10.75 21.81
CA GLU A 202 -3.08 -10.11 23.01
C GLU A 202 -3.66 -8.69 23.11
N TYR A 203 -4.47 -8.42 24.13
CA TYR A 203 -5.17 -7.13 24.25
C TYR A 203 -5.02 -6.50 25.63
N ARG A 204 -5.07 -5.16 25.69
CA ARG A 204 -4.98 -4.42 26.96
C ARG A 204 -6.33 -3.99 27.48
N GLU A 205 -7.20 -3.46 26.65
CA GLU A 205 -8.44 -2.78 27.05
C GLU A 205 -9.68 -3.60 26.66
N VAL A 206 -9.96 -3.70 25.38
CA VAL A 206 -11.18 -4.28 24.82
C VAL A 206 -10.87 -5.34 23.79
N LEU A 207 -11.56 -6.46 23.87
CA LEU A 207 -11.59 -7.49 22.84
C LEU A 207 -13.04 -7.84 22.50
N GLU A 208 -13.43 -7.62 21.26
CA GLU A 208 -14.69 -8.09 20.71
C GLU A 208 -14.42 -9.12 19.60
N VAL A 209 -15.10 -10.27 19.65
CA VAL A 209 -14.92 -11.33 18.65
C VAL A 209 -16.27 -11.71 18.05
N HIS A 210 -16.36 -11.59 16.71
CA HIS A 210 -17.55 -11.99 15.99
C HIS A 210 -17.74 -13.51 16.00
N LYS A 211 -18.98 -13.99 16.17
CA LYS A 211 -19.33 -15.41 16.29
C LYS A 211 -18.89 -16.32 15.13
N SER A 212 -18.63 -15.76 13.95
CA SER A 212 -18.16 -16.52 12.77
C SER A 212 -16.63 -16.52 12.63
N SER A 213 -15.92 -16.00 13.60
CA SER A 213 -14.45 -15.95 13.59
C SER A 213 -13.88 -16.92 14.62
N ILE A 214 -12.67 -17.37 14.34
CA ILE A 214 -11.94 -18.32 15.17
C ILE A 214 -10.76 -17.58 15.79
N VAL A 215 -10.71 -17.55 17.12
CA VAL A 215 -9.55 -17.13 17.90
C VAL A 215 -9.18 -18.29 18.82
N ARG A 216 -7.96 -18.81 18.69
CA ARG A 216 -7.54 -19.99 19.44
C ARG A 216 -7.13 -19.67 20.87
N ASN A 217 -6.37 -18.57 21.03
CA ASN A 217 -5.85 -18.13 22.31
C ASN A 217 -6.12 -16.64 22.51
N THR A 218 -6.45 -16.25 23.74
CA THR A 218 -6.60 -14.84 24.13
C THR A 218 -5.80 -14.58 25.40
N VAL A 219 -5.05 -13.48 25.38
CA VAL A 219 -4.23 -13.03 26.51
C VAL A 219 -4.57 -11.58 26.81
N LYS A 220 -4.98 -11.29 28.02
CA LYS A 220 -5.11 -9.92 28.50
C LYS A 220 -3.80 -9.51 29.15
N MET A 221 -3.18 -8.45 28.59
CA MET A 221 -1.89 -7.91 29.05
C MET A 221 -2.08 -6.90 30.20
#